data_c70774ea2c620449eb85f12426e71e33
#
_entry.id   c70774ea2c620449eb85f12426e71e33
#
_cell.length_a   1.000
_cell.length_b   1.000
_cell.length_c   1.000
_cell.angle_alpha   90.00
_cell.angle_beta   90.00
_cell.angle_gamma   90.00
#
_symmetry.space_group_name_H-M   'P 1'
#
loop_
_entity.id
_entity.type
_entity.pdbx_description
1 polymer ?
#
loop_
_entity_poly.entity_id
_entity_poly.type
_entity_poly.pdbx_seq_one_letter_code
_entity_poly.pdbx_strand_id
1 'polypeptide(L)'
;MNETGNFVIFGPKANCTLELCPIEMSVYGYRPSLPANITFAALFTFATFAHAYLGFKWKTPWFMWCMILSCTHEVTGYVARILLWVNPWSFGAFITQIIAITQAPVFYCAAIYVTLGQSIEHYGPSLARFPTKYFAWVFVPMDIISLILQGTGGGLSASSSGASQVGVDVAMAGLILQVIMLVAFSLLFGDYMFRYLRSKKSRNLGSRDKLFFAFLAIAVLATLARCVFRADELKEGYQGELIKHEDLFIALEGVLIVVAVFCLFIAHPGFVFNRPAKVYYSVATGTEATDEMAYRSKLADPVRAAYKGDELYDSSI
;
A
#
# COMPACT_ATOMS: atom_id res chain seq x y z
N MET A 1 48.78 -22.53 8.93
CA MET A 1 48.71 -21.11 9.28
C MET A 1 47.24 -20.83 9.60
N ASN A 2 46.89 -20.84 10.89
CA ASN A 2 45.52 -20.58 11.36
C ASN A 2 45.38 -19.10 11.58
N GLU A 3 44.94 -18.35 10.55
CA GLU A 3 44.42 -17.02 10.76
C GLU A 3 42.96 -17.16 11.21
N THR A 4 42.75 -17.32 12.51
CA THR A 4 41.45 -17.09 13.12
C THR A 4 41.19 -15.57 13.12
N GLY A 5 40.90 -15.02 11.93
CA GLY A 5 40.36 -13.67 11.81
C GLY A 5 39.03 -13.63 12.55
N ASN A 6 38.82 -12.67 13.44
CA ASN A 6 37.51 -12.41 14.05
C ASN A 6 36.55 -11.93 12.95
N PHE A 7 35.84 -12.87 12.29
CA PHE A 7 34.83 -12.54 11.31
C PHE A 7 33.55 -12.07 12.01
N VAL A 8 33.15 -10.86 11.70
CA VAL A 8 31.85 -10.32 12.12
C VAL A 8 30.87 -10.54 10.96
N ILE A 9 29.98 -11.50 11.15
CA ILE A 9 29.05 -11.97 10.10
C ILE A 9 27.91 -11.00 9.90
N PHE A 10 27.41 -10.36 10.95
CA PHE A 10 26.24 -9.48 10.89
C PHE A 10 26.44 -8.22 11.73
N GLY A 11 25.87 -7.10 11.29
CA GLY A 11 25.90 -5.81 11.98
C GLY A 11 26.69 -4.73 11.24
N PRO A 12 26.77 -3.52 11.81
CA PRO A 12 27.45 -2.36 11.18
C PRO A 12 28.93 -2.56 10.91
N LYS A 13 29.56 -3.53 11.62
CA LYS A 13 30.98 -3.87 11.51
C LYS A 13 31.21 -5.21 10.78
N ALA A 14 30.22 -5.70 10.04
CA ALA A 14 30.35 -6.92 9.25
C ALA A 14 31.53 -6.78 8.25
N ASN A 15 32.44 -7.76 8.26
CA ASN A 15 33.65 -7.75 7.44
C ASN A 15 33.76 -9.00 6.54
N CYS A 16 32.71 -9.83 6.50
CA CYS A 16 32.62 -10.95 5.57
C CYS A 16 32.39 -10.47 4.12
N THR A 17 33.01 -11.20 3.17
CA THR A 17 32.82 -11.07 1.73
C THR A 17 32.64 -12.45 1.11
N LEU A 18 32.22 -12.51 -0.16
CA LEU A 18 32.06 -13.78 -0.89
C LEU A 18 33.33 -14.62 -0.99
N GLU A 19 34.50 -14.00 -0.84
CA GLU A 19 35.80 -14.69 -0.89
C GLU A 19 36.22 -15.20 0.48
N LEU A 20 35.75 -14.59 1.56
CA LEU A 20 36.20 -14.86 2.93
C LEU A 20 35.25 -15.76 3.72
N CYS A 21 33.94 -15.70 3.42
CA CYS A 21 32.93 -16.38 4.22
C CYS A 21 31.98 -17.20 3.31
N PRO A 22 31.61 -18.45 3.74
CA PRO A 22 30.60 -19.22 3.01
C PRO A 22 29.23 -18.55 3.07
N ILE A 23 28.47 -18.65 1.98
CA ILE A 23 27.18 -17.95 1.81
C ILE A 23 26.14 -18.36 2.84
N GLU A 24 26.21 -19.60 3.35
CA GLU A 24 25.32 -20.15 4.37
C GLU A 24 25.41 -19.39 5.71
N MET A 25 26.50 -18.63 5.91
CA MET A 25 26.67 -17.76 7.07
C MET A 25 26.02 -16.38 6.89
N SER A 26 25.52 -16.05 5.70
CA SER A 26 24.77 -14.82 5.50
C SER A 26 23.40 -14.88 6.17
N VAL A 27 22.75 -13.74 6.41
CA VAL A 27 21.43 -13.66 7.07
C VAL A 27 20.39 -14.51 6.35
N TYR A 28 20.41 -14.51 5.01
CA TYR A 28 19.48 -15.29 4.20
C TYR A 28 19.91 -16.74 3.99
N GLY A 29 21.18 -17.07 4.18
CA GLY A 29 21.75 -18.37 3.83
C GLY A 29 21.83 -18.64 2.32
N TYR A 30 21.45 -17.68 1.49
CA TYR A 30 21.50 -17.72 0.02
C TYR A 30 21.85 -16.36 -0.57
N ARG A 31 22.19 -16.35 -1.84
CA ARG A 31 22.41 -15.11 -2.62
C ARG A 31 21.12 -14.72 -3.32
N PRO A 32 20.53 -13.52 -3.04
CA PRO A 32 19.27 -13.12 -3.64
C PRO A 32 19.30 -13.16 -5.17
N SER A 33 18.22 -13.63 -5.80
CA SER A 33 18.13 -13.78 -7.26
C SER A 33 18.17 -12.40 -7.95
N LEU A 34 19.25 -12.14 -8.69
CA LEU A 34 19.41 -10.89 -9.43
C LEU A 34 18.31 -10.66 -10.48
N PRO A 35 17.93 -11.67 -11.32
CA PRO A 35 16.89 -11.48 -12.32
C PRO A 35 15.53 -11.12 -11.71
N ALA A 36 15.14 -11.79 -10.62
CA ALA A 36 13.88 -11.52 -9.96
C ALA A 36 13.83 -10.10 -9.40
N ASN A 37 14.88 -9.69 -8.68
CA ASN A 37 14.94 -8.36 -8.07
C ASN A 37 15.00 -7.22 -9.10
N ILE A 38 15.71 -7.39 -10.22
CA ILE A 38 15.70 -6.43 -11.33
C ILE A 38 14.31 -6.33 -11.95
N THR A 39 13.64 -7.46 -12.16
CA THR A 39 12.29 -7.50 -12.75
C THR A 39 11.30 -6.75 -11.86
N PHE A 40 11.31 -7.01 -10.55
CA PHE A 40 10.42 -6.29 -9.62
C PHE A 40 10.74 -4.80 -9.55
N ALA A 41 12.02 -4.41 -9.45
CA ALA A 41 12.41 -3.00 -9.48
C ALA A 41 11.92 -2.29 -10.75
N ALA A 42 12.03 -2.94 -11.92
CA ALA A 42 11.54 -2.39 -13.18
C ALA A 42 10.01 -2.27 -13.22
N LEU A 43 9.28 -3.30 -12.75
CA LEU A 43 7.81 -3.29 -12.70
C LEU A 43 7.27 -2.20 -11.78
N PHE A 44 7.84 -2.03 -10.57
CA PHE A 44 7.43 -0.98 -9.64
C PHE A 44 7.84 0.42 -10.13
N THR A 45 8.98 0.55 -10.81
CA THR A 45 9.36 1.80 -11.46
C THR A 45 8.35 2.18 -12.55
N PHE A 46 7.99 1.24 -13.41
CA PHE A 46 6.94 1.45 -14.42
C PHE A 46 5.60 1.83 -13.77
N ALA A 47 5.20 1.12 -12.71
CA ALA A 47 3.98 1.42 -11.97
C ALA A 47 4.00 2.83 -11.35
N THR A 48 5.13 3.28 -10.83
CA THR A 48 5.31 4.65 -10.30
C THR A 48 4.95 5.70 -11.35
N PHE A 49 5.56 5.60 -12.54
CA PHE A 49 5.30 6.54 -13.63
C PHE A 49 3.86 6.44 -14.15
N ALA A 50 3.32 5.23 -14.24
CA ALA A 50 1.95 5.00 -14.69
C ALA A 50 0.92 5.62 -13.73
N HIS A 51 1.07 5.41 -12.41
CA HIS A 51 0.20 6.02 -11.41
C HIS A 51 0.36 7.54 -11.33
N ALA A 52 1.59 8.05 -11.48
CA ALA A 52 1.84 9.49 -11.58
C ALA A 52 1.08 10.10 -12.78
N TYR A 53 1.24 9.53 -13.96
CA TYR A 53 0.55 9.98 -15.17
C TYR A 53 -0.98 9.98 -15.00
N LEU A 54 -1.55 8.88 -14.49
CA LEU A 54 -3.00 8.79 -14.26
C LEU A 54 -3.49 9.77 -13.20
N GLY A 55 -2.73 9.95 -12.13
CA GLY A 55 -3.06 10.87 -11.06
C GLY A 55 -3.13 12.32 -11.52
N PHE A 56 -2.17 12.77 -12.34
CA PHE A 56 -2.21 14.08 -12.98
C PHE A 56 -3.36 14.20 -13.99
N LYS A 57 -3.54 13.21 -14.85
CA LYS A 57 -4.61 13.20 -15.86
C LYS A 57 -6.00 13.28 -15.24
N TRP A 58 -6.25 12.54 -14.15
CA TRP A 58 -7.57 12.44 -13.53
C TRP A 58 -7.76 13.33 -12.30
N LYS A 59 -6.74 14.15 -11.94
CA LYS A 59 -6.76 15.05 -10.78
C LYS A 59 -7.11 14.33 -9.48
N THR A 60 -6.45 13.20 -9.22
CA THR A 60 -6.61 12.40 -8.01
C THR A 60 -5.33 12.45 -7.14
N PRO A 61 -4.97 13.60 -6.56
CA PRO A 61 -3.65 13.81 -5.97
C PRO A 61 -3.38 12.89 -4.78
N TRP A 62 -4.36 12.64 -3.92
CA TRP A 62 -4.18 11.77 -2.76
C TRP A 62 -3.82 10.35 -3.17
N PHE A 63 -4.63 9.74 -4.04
CA PHE A 63 -4.37 8.40 -4.56
C PHE A 63 -3.00 8.32 -5.25
N MET A 64 -2.70 9.31 -6.08
CA MET A 64 -1.42 9.42 -6.79
C MET A 64 -0.23 9.41 -5.84
N TRP A 65 -0.22 10.27 -4.80
CA TRP A 65 0.89 10.34 -3.87
C TRP A 65 1.05 9.07 -3.05
N CYS A 66 -0.04 8.46 -2.59
CA CYS A 66 0.01 7.17 -1.91
C CYS A 66 0.64 6.09 -2.79
N MET A 67 0.24 5.99 -4.06
CA MET A 67 0.79 5.00 -4.99
C MET A 67 2.25 5.27 -5.36
N ILE A 68 2.65 6.54 -5.57
CA ILE A 68 4.04 6.91 -5.83
C ILE A 68 4.92 6.54 -4.63
N LEU A 69 4.53 6.93 -3.42
CA LEU A 69 5.29 6.63 -2.21
C LEU A 69 5.45 5.12 -2.03
N SER A 70 4.37 4.37 -2.18
CA SER A 70 4.42 2.93 -2.03
C SER A 70 5.32 2.25 -3.06
N CYS A 71 5.13 2.55 -4.36
CA CYS A 71 5.97 1.98 -5.41
C CYS A 71 7.44 2.41 -5.27
N THR A 72 7.72 3.63 -4.80
CA THR A 72 9.10 4.08 -4.55
C THR A 72 9.75 3.30 -3.40
N HIS A 73 9.01 2.97 -2.34
CA HIS A 73 9.51 2.11 -1.27
C HIS A 73 9.81 0.70 -1.78
N GLU A 74 8.94 0.12 -2.62
CA GLU A 74 9.21 -1.18 -3.25
C GLU A 74 10.48 -1.12 -4.13
N VAL A 75 10.63 -0.12 -4.99
CA VAL A 75 11.85 0.06 -5.80
C VAL A 75 13.08 0.14 -4.91
N THR A 76 13.04 0.93 -3.83
CA THR A 76 14.15 1.07 -2.89
C THR A 76 14.50 -0.28 -2.26
N GLY A 77 13.51 -1.05 -1.86
CA GLY A 77 13.69 -2.37 -1.28
C GLY A 77 14.33 -3.38 -2.24
N TYR A 78 13.85 -3.43 -3.50
CA TYR A 78 14.44 -4.34 -4.50
C TYR A 78 15.81 -3.88 -4.96
N VAL A 79 16.10 -2.58 -5.04
CA VAL A 79 17.46 -2.07 -5.27
C VAL A 79 18.39 -2.49 -4.13
N ALA A 80 17.95 -2.40 -2.88
CA ALA A 80 18.72 -2.89 -1.74
C ALA A 80 18.98 -4.42 -1.82
N ARG A 81 18.01 -5.22 -2.31
CA ARG A 81 18.23 -6.66 -2.59
C ARG A 81 19.23 -6.90 -3.71
N ILE A 82 19.29 -6.06 -4.72
CA ILE A 82 20.33 -6.13 -5.76
C ILE A 82 21.70 -5.85 -5.14
N LEU A 83 21.81 -4.91 -4.21
CA LEU A 83 23.05 -4.68 -3.46
C LEU A 83 23.43 -5.88 -2.58
N LEU A 84 22.45 -6.59 -2.01
CA LEU A 84 22.69 -7.84 -1.27
C LEU A 84 23.15 -8.99 -2.19
N TRP A 85 22.77 -8.97 -3.47
CA TRP A 85 23.35 -9.92 -4.42
C TRP A 85 24.84 -9.64 -4.66
N VAL A 86 25.28 -8.37 -4.64
CA VAL A 86 26.69 -7.98 -4.74
C VAL A 86 27.46 -8.35 -3.48
N ASN A 87 26.92 -7.97 -2.31
CA ASN A 87 27.50 -8.30 -0.99
C ASN A 87 26.41 -8.75 -0.01
N PRO A 88 26.23 -10.07 0.21
CA PRO A 88 25.20 -10.64 1.10
C PRO A 88 25.33 -10.27 2.58
N TRP A 89 26.48 -9.76 3.01
CA TRP A 89 26.74 -9.31 4.39
C TRP A 89 26.57 -7.78 4.56
N SER A 90 26.10 -7.07 3.53
CA SER A 90 25.88 -5.63 3.62
C SER A 90 24.72 -5.33 4.58
N PHE A 91 25.07 -4.97 5.82
CA PHE A 91 24.09 -4.62 6.85
C PHE A 91 23.18 -3.47 6.45
N GLY A 92 23.72 -2.41 5.84
CA GLY A 92 22.94 -1.27 5.36
C GLY A 92 21.92 -1.65 4.29
N ALA A 93 22.30 -2.50 3.32
CA ALA A 93 21.39 -2.98 2.29
C ALA A 93 20.29 -3.87 2.91
N PHE A 94 20.64 -4.74 3.86
CA PHE A 94 19.67 -5.59 4.56
C PHE A 94 18.60 -4.77 5.29
N ILE A 95 19.02 -3.79 6.10
CA ILE A 95 18.09 -2.95 6.86
C ILE A 95 17.23 -2.08 5.93
N THR A 96 17.84 -1.49 4.90
CA THR A 96 17.10 -0.68 3.91
C THR A 96 16.02 -1.50 3.21
N GLN A 97 16.34 -2.72 2.79
CA GLN A 97 15.38 -3.61 2.16
C GLN A 97 14.21 -3.92 3.09
N ILE A 98 14.51 -4.36 4.33
CA ILE A 98 13.46 -4.72 5.29
C ILE A 98 12.53 -3.54 5.57
N ILE A 99 13.08 -2.37 5.88
CA ILE A 99 12.30 -1.18 6.19
C ILE A 99 11.46 -0.77 4.98
N ALA A 100 12.06 -0.66 3.81
CA ALA A 100 11.37 -0.16 2.62
C ALA A 100 10.22 -1.09 2.20
N ILE A 101 10.46 -2.40 2.08
CA ILE A 101 9.44 -3.37 1.68
C ILE A 101 8.32 -3.47 2.73
N THR A 102 8.66 -3.40 4.02
CA THR A 102 7.65 -3.49 5.09
C THR A 102 6.74 -2.26 5.17
N GLN A 103 7.25 -1.08 4.84
CA GLN A 103 6.47 0.17 4.87
C GLN A 103 5.57 0.37 3.63
N ALA A 104 5.95 -0.16 2.49
CA ALA A 104 5.23 0.03 1.23
C ALA A 104 3.72 -0.26 1.30
N PRO A 105 3.23 -1.37 1.90
CA PRO A 105 1.82 -1.71 1.96
C PRO A 105 0.93 -0.71 2.70
N VAL A 106 1.48 0.04 3.65
CA VAL A 106 0.71 1.05 4.39
C VAL A 106 0.19 2.13 3.45
N PHE A 107 1.01 2.55 2.50
CA PHE A 107 0.59 3.53 1.49
C PHE A 107 -0.42 2.96 0.51
N TYR A 108 -0.32 1.66 0.14
CA TYR A 108 -1.37 0.98 -0.63
C TYR A 108 -2.69 0.94 0.12
N CYS A 109 -2.65 0.60 1.41
CA CYS A 109 -3.83 0.60 2.26
C CYS A 109 -4.48 1.99 2.32
N ALA A 110 -3.69 3.05 2.52
CA ALA A 110 -4.19 4.42 2.54
C ALA A 110 -4.88 4.81 1.21
N ALA A 111 -4.30 4.42 0.05
CA ALA A 111 -4.93 4.61 -1.25
C ALA A 111 -6.27 3.87 -1.35
N ILE A 112 -6.33 2.62 -0.88
CA ILE A 112 -7.53 1.77 -0.91
C ILE A 112 -8.63 2.35 -0.01
N TYR A 113 -8.30 2.80 1.22
CA TYR A 113 -9.28 3.35 2.17
C TYR A 113 -9.98 4.59 1.63
N VAL A 114 -9.21 5.51 1.07
CA VAL A 114 -9.75 6.73 0.47
C VAL A 114 -10.58 6.41 -0.78
N THR A 115 -10.10 5.49 -1.62
CA THR A 115 -10.83 5.05 -2.82
C THR A 115 -12.16 4.40 -2.46
N LEU A 116 -12.19 3.57 -1.41
CA LEU A 116 -13.45 2.99 -0.94
C LEU A 116 -14.39 4.05 -0.37
N GLY A 117 -13.87 4.99 0.43
CA GLY A 117 -14.67 6.11 0.96
C GLY A 117 -15.35 6.90 -0.16
N GLN A 118 -14.60 7.29 -1.19
CA GLN A 118 -15.13 7.96 -2.38
C GLN A 118 -16.15 7.09 -3.15
N SER A 119 -15.91 5.78 -3.20
CA SER A 119 -16.83 4.84 -3.85
C SER A 119 -18.16 4.77 -3.12
N ILE A 120 -18.15 4.69 -1.80
CA ILE A 120 -19.36 4.69 -0.99
C ILE A 120 -20.17 5.97 -1.19
N GLU A 121 -19.51 7.13 -1.22
CA GLU A 121 -20.16 8.41 -1.49
C GLU A 121 -20.80 8.46 -2.88
N HIS A 122 -20.11 7.88 -3.87
CA HIS A 122 -20.60 7.89 -5.25
C HIS A 122 -21.77 6.93 -5.52
N TYR A 123 -21.69 5.70 -4.97
CA TYR A 123 -22.65 4.65 -5.29
C TYR A 123 -23.84 4.57 -4.33
N GLY A 124 -23.66 4.90 -3.06
CA GLY A 124 -24.77 4.86 -2.11
C GLY A 124 -24.36 5.03 -0.65
N PRO A 125 -24.26 6.27 -0.17
CA PRO A 125 -23.88 6.58 1.21
C PRO A 125 -24.88 5.99 2.23
N SER A 126 -26.15 5.85 1.86
CA SER A 126 -27.19 5.28 2.73
C SER A 126 -27.01 3.78 3.06
N LEU A 127 -26.17 3.06 2.30
CA LEU A 127 -25.88 1.64 2.52
C LEU A 127 -24.69 1.43 3.46
N ALA A 128 -23.89 2.46 3.72
CA ALA A 128 -22.79 2.38 4.66
C ALA A 128 -23.29 2.39 6.11
N ARG A 129 -22.64 1.60 6.99
CA ARG A 129 -22.95 1.61 8.44
C ARG A 129 -22.43 2.85 9.13
N PHE A 130 -21.32 3.40 8.62
CA PHE A 130 -20.61 4.54 9.19
C PHE A 130 -20.41 5.61 8.14
N PRO A 131 -20.32 6.89 8.53
CA PRO A 131 -19.92 7.96 7.63
C PRO A 131 -18.56 7.67 6.96
N THR A 132 -18.47 7.91 5.66
CA THR A 132 -17.30 7.56 4.82
C THR A 132 -15.98 8.14 5.30
N LYS A 133 -16.04 9.34 5.90
CA LYS A 133 -14.88 10.00 6.49
C LYS A 133 -14.17 9.19 7.58
N TYR A 134 -14.88 8.32 8.30
CA TYR A 134 -14.25 7.49 9.33
C TYR A 134 -13.32 6.42 8.77
N PHE A 135 -13.49 5.99 7.51
CA PHE A 135 -12.56 5.06 6.88
C PHE A 135 -11.13 5.65 6.82
N ALA A 136 -10.98 6.90 6.42
CA ALA A 136 -9.67 7.53 6.43
C ALA A 136 -9.22 7.95 7.84
N TRP A 137 -10.14 8.53 8.64
CA TRP A 137 -9.81 9.08 9.96
C TRP A 137 -9.44 8.04 11.03
N VAL A 138 -9.86 6.80 10.89
CA VAL A 138 -9.52 5.72 11.83
C VAL A 138 -8.38 4.88 11.29
N PHE A 139 -8.49 4.40 10.04
CA PHE A 139 -7.53 3.43 9.51
C PHE A 139 -6.17 4.07 9.22
N VAL A 140 -6.11 5.28 8.62
CA VAL A 140 -4.84 5.91 8.28
C VAL A 140 -3.98 6.25 9.52
N PRO A 141 -4.50 6.86 10.60
CA PRO A 141 -3.70 7.07 11.81
C PRO A 141 -3.22 5.78 12.47
N MET A 142 -4.04 4.73 12.46
CA MET A 142 -3.64 3.43 13.03
C MET A 142 -2.52 2.79 12.21
N ASP A 143 -2.55 2.91 10.89
CA ASP A 143 -1.47 2.47 10.02
C ASP A 143 -0.18 3.30 10.23
N ILE A 144 -0.28 4.61 10.50
CA ILE A 144 0.88 5.44 10.87
C ILE A 144 1.48 4.99 12.21
N ILE A 145 0.65 4.67 13.21
CA ILE A 145 1.13 4.11 14.48
C ILE A 145 1.85 2.79 14.24
N SER A 146 1.28 1.93 13.40
CA SER A 146 1.90 0.66 12.99
C SER A 146 3.28 0.89 12.34
N LEU A 147 3.40 1.88 11.44
CA LEU A 147 4.70 2.25 10.83
C LEU A 147 5.72 2.71 11.85
N ILE A 148 5.32 3.54 12.83
CA ILE A 148 6.20 4.00 13.90
C ILE A 148 6.72 2.82 14.71
N LEU A 149 5.84 1.89 15.09
CA LEU A 149 6.23 0.69 15.82
C LEU A 149 7.19 -0.19 15.01
N GLN A 150 6.90 -0.43 13.73
CA GLN A 150 7.75 -1.21 12.84
C GLN A 150 9.12 -0.55 12.63
N GLY A 151 9.13 0.77 12.41
CA GLY A 151 10.36 1.54 12.23
C GLY A 151 11.22 1.59 13.49
N THR A 152 10.63 1.80 14.66
CA THR A 152 11.35 1.78 15.95
C THR A 152 11.87 0.39 16.29
N GLY A 153 11.06 -0.64 16.09
CA GLY A 153 11.47 -2.02 16.30
C GLY A 153 12.62 -2.45 15.38
N GLY A 154 12.53 -2.10 14.09
CA GLY A 154 13.59 -2.32 13.12
C GLY A 154 14.88 -1.58 13.48
N GLY A 155 14.77 -0.30 13.91
CA GLY A 155 15.90 0.50 14.36
C GLY A 155 16.57 -0.06 15.62
N LEU A 156 15.82 -0.53 16.60
CA LEU A 156 16.34 -1.19 17.80
C LEU A 156 17.06 -2.50 17.44
N SER A 157 16.47 -3.30 16.55
CA SER A 157 17.11 -4.53 16.06
C SER A 157 18.40 -4.22 15.30
N ALA A 158 18.41 -3.17 14.49
CA ALA A 158 19.59 -2.73 13.77
C ALA A 158 20.72 -2.28 14.71
N SER A 159 20.41 -1.49 15.73
CA SER A 159 21.42 -0.99 16.69
C SER A 159 22.07 -2.08 17.52
N SER A 160 21.37 -3.20 17.74
CA SER A 160 21.85 -4.37 18.49
C SER A 160 22.40 -5.49 17.61
N SER A 161 22.66 -5.22 16.33
CA SER A 161 23.11 -6.23 15.35
C SER A 161 22.16 -7.45 15.25
N GLY A 162 20.86 -7.21 15.38
CA GLY A 162 19.82 -8.25 15.30
C GLY A 162 19.59 -9.02 16.60
N ALA A 163 20.33 -8.76 17.68
CA ALA A 163 20.24 -9.50 18.94
C ALA A 163 19.11 -8.98 19.88
N SER A 164 18.46 -7.86 19.55
CA SER A 164 17.41 -7.29 20.41
C SER A 164 16.06 -7.97 20.18
N GLN A 165 15.67 -8.86 21.06
CA GLN A 165 14.32 -9.44 21.07
C GLN A 165 13.26 -8.36 21.23
N VAL A 166 13.53 -7.33 22.06
CA VAL A 166 12.61 -6.18 22.23
C VAL A 166 12.36 -5.47 20.90
N GLY A 167 13.38 -5.31 20.05
CA GLY A 167 13.21 -4.71 18.72
C GLY A 167 12.28 -5.54 17.82
N VAL A 168 12.45 -6.86 17.83
CA VAL A 168 11.60 -7.79 17.09
C VAL A 168 10.16 -7.73 17.62
N ASP A 169 9.95 -7.73 18.93
CA ASP A 169 8.64 -7.72 19.57
C ASP A 169 7.87 -6.40 19.25
N VAL A 170 8.55 -5.27 19.26
CA VAL A 170 7.96 -3.97 18.93
C VAL A 170 7.59 -3.91 17.43
N ALA A 171 8.45 -4.40 16.54
CA ALA A 171 8.14 -4.48 15.11
C ALA A 171 6.96 -5.42 14.84
N MET A 172 6.91 -6.57 15.54
CA MET A 172 5.82 -7.54 15.48
C MET A 172 4.51 -6.93 15.93
N ALA A 173 4.50 -6.19 17.05
CA ALA A 173 3.29 -5.50 17.52
C ALA A 173 2.74 -4.53 16.46
N GLY A 174 3.60 -3.81 15.76
CA GLY A 174 3.22 -2.96 14.63
C GLY A 174 2.61 -3.74 13.48
N LEU A 175 3.21 -4.86 13.07
CA LEU A 175 2.68 -5.72 12.00
C LEU A 175 1.33 -6.34 12.37
N ILE A 176 1.18 -6.85 13.59
CA ILE A 176 -0.09 -7.42 14.07
C ILE A 176 -1.18 -6.35 14.04
N LEU A 177 -0.87 -5.13 14.51
CA LEU A 177 -1.82 -4.01 14.46
C LEU A 177 -2.27 -3.73 13.01
N GLN A 178 -1.34 -3.69 12.06
CA GLN A 178 -1.64 -3.49 10.65
C GLN A 178 -2.54 -4.61 10.08
N VAL A 179 -2.26 -5.88 10.40
CA VAL A 179 -3.08 -7.02 9.98
C VAL A 179 -4.50 -6.89 10.55
N ILE A 180 -4.65 -6.58 11.84
CA ILE A 180 -5.95 -6.40 12.49
C ILE A 180 -6.75 -5.28 11.80
N MET A 181 -6.13 -4.15 11.53
CA MET A 181 -6.78 -3.01 10.86
C MET A 181 -7.19 -3.37 9.44
N LEU A 182 -6.34 -4.07 8.69
CA LEU A 182 -6.65 -4.48 7.31
C LEU A 182 -7.75 -5.56 7.27
N VAL A 183 -7.80 -6.48 8.23
CA VAL A 183 -8.90 -7.44 8.39
C VAL A 183 -10.21 -6.71 8.71
N ALA A 184 -10.20 -5.80 9.68
CA ALA A 184 -11.37 -5.01 10.04
C ALA A 184 -11.89 -4.21 8.82
N PHE A 185 -10.99 -3.57 8.07
CA PHE A 185 -11.34 -2.88 6.83
C PHE A 185 -11.92 -3.82 5.78
N SER A 186 -11.31 -5.01 5.59
CA SER A 186 -11.79 -6.01 4.63
C SER A 186 -13.20 -6.50 4.95
N LEU A 187 -13.51 -6.68 6.23
CA LEU A 187 -14.86 -7.06 6.69
C LEU A 187 -15.86 -5.93 6.44
N LEU A 188 -15.51 -4.67 6.69
CA LEU A 188 -16.38 -3.53 6.42
C LEU A 188 -16.61 -3.34 4.91
N PHE A 189 -15.56 -3.52 4.11
CA PHE A 189 -15.66 -3.51 2.65
C PHE A 189 -16.57 -4.62 2.15
N GLY A 190 -16.41 -5.84 2.64
CA GLY A 190 -17.24 -7.00 2.32
C GLY A 190 -18.71 -6.79 2.70
N ASP A 191 -18.99 -6.27 3.91
CA ASP A 191 -20.35 -5.95 4.35
C ASP A 191 -21.01 -4.88 3.45
N TYR A 192 -20.27 -3.82 3.12
CA TYR A 192 -20.76 -2.80 2.18
C TYR A 192 -21.08 -3.41 0.81
N MET A 193 -20.17 -4.19 0.25
CA MET A 193 -20.37 -4.85 -1.05
C MET A 193 -21.55 -5.80 -1.04
N PHE A 194 -21.70 -6.61 0.01
CA PHE A 194 -22.82 -7.52 0.17
C PHE A 194 -24.17 -6.78 0.18
N ARG A 195 -24.27 -5.68 0.94
CA ARG A 195 -25.47 -4.83 1.00
C ARG A 195 -25.73 -4.13 -0.33
N TYR A 196 -24.67 -3.64 -0.97
CA TYR A 196 -24.78 -2.98 -2.25
C TYR A 196 -25.30 -3.95 -3.33
N LEU A 197 -24.74 -5.16 -3.42
CA LEU A 197 -25.16 -6.19 -4.38
C LEU A 197 -26.61 -6.65 -4.14
N ARG A 198 -27.07 -6.64 -2.90
CA ARG A 198 -28.46 -7.02 -2.55
C ARG A 198 -29.46 -5.88 -2.78
N SER A 199 -29.00 -4.66 -2.93
CA SER A 199 -29.87 -3.49 -3.17
C SER A 199 -30.35 -3.42 -4.61
N LYS A 200 -31.52 -2.77 -4.83
CA LYS A 200 -32.05 -2.49 -6.18
C LYS A 200 -31.09 -1.65 -7.02
N LYS A 201 -30.21 -0.86 -6.40
CA LYS A 201 -29.19 -0.03 -7.08
C LYS A 201 -28.15 -0.87 -7.83
N SER A 202 -27.89 -2.11 -7.40
CA SER A 202 -26.96 -3.03 -8.06
C SER A 202 -27.41 -3.42 -9.50
N ARG A 203 -28.71 -3.38 -9.80
CA ARG A 203 -29.23 -3.70 -11.14
C ARG A 203 -28.71 -2.78 -12.25
N ASN A 204 -28.33 -1.57 -11.90
CA ASN A 204 -27.85 -0.56 -12.84
C ASN A 204 -26.31 -0.48 -12.89
N LEU A 205 -25.61 -1.43 -12.27
CA LEU A 205 -24.15 -1.45 -12.25
C LEU A 205 -23.59 -1.78 -13.63
N GLY A 206 -22.83 -0.85 -14.19
CA GLY A 206 -22.13 -1.07 -15.45
C GLY A 206 -21.03 -2.15 -15.31
N SER A 207 -20.65 -2.79 -16.39
CA SER A 207 -19.58 -3.78 -16.39
C SER A 207 -18.26 -3.22 -15.84
N ARG A 208 -18.00 -1.95 -16.08
CA ARG A 208 -16.77 -1.27 -15.57
C ARG A 208 -16.79 -1.10 -14.06
N ASP A 209 -17.95 -0.84 -13.46
CA ASP A 209 -18.07 -0.65 -12.02
C ASP A 209 -17.91 -1.99 -11.29
N LYS A 210 -18.43 -3.08 -11.88
CA LYS A 210 -18.18 -4.45 -11.40
C LYS A 210 -16.69 -4.79 -11.45
N LEU A 211 -16.03 -4.43 -12.56
CA LEU A 211 -14.60 -4.63 -12.74
C LEU A 211 -13.80 -3.85 -11.69
N PHE A 212 -14.14 -2.59 -11.46
CA PHE A 212 -13.52 -1.74 -10.44
C PHE A 212 -13.58 -2.39 -9.06
N PHE A 213 -14.76 -2.80 -8.59
CA PHE A 213 -14.91 -3.44 -7.29
C PHE A 213 -14.22 -4.80 -7.20
N ALA A 214 -14.21 -5.59 -8.28
CA ALA A 214 -13.52 -6.87 -8.32
C ALA A 214 -12.00 -6.69 -8.18
N PHE A 215 -11.40 -5.78 -8.96
CA PHE A 215 -9.98 -5.50 -8.87
C PHE A 215 -9.58 -4.84 -7.56
N LEU A 216 -10.42 -3.97 -7.01
CA LEU A 216 -10.22 -3.41 -5.68
C LEU A 216 -10.21 -4.51 -4.60
N ALA A 217 -11.16 -5.45 -4.67
CA ALA A 217 -11.20 -6.59 -3.75
C ALA A 217 -9.96 -7.50 -3.86
N ILE A 218 -9.51 -7.78 -5.10
CA ILE A 218 -8.28 -8.56 -5.32
C ILE A 218 -7.07 -7.84 -4.71
N ALA A 219 -6.96 -6.52 -4.91
CA ALA A 219 -5.87 -5.73 -4.33
C ALA A 219 -5.87 -5.79 -2.79
N VAL A 220 -7.05 -5.67 -2.16
CA VAL A 220 -7.20 -5.79 -0.69
C VAL A 220 -6.77 -7.17 -0.21
N LEU A 221 -7.24 -8.24 -0.85
CA LEU A 221 -6.91 -9.62 -0.46
C LEU A 221 -5.42 -9.93 -0.66
N ALA A 222 -4.84 -9.47 -1.78
CA ALA A 222 -3.41 -9.63 -2.04
C ALA A 222 -2.56 -8.92 -0.98
N THR A 223 -2.91 -7.68 -0.64
CA THR A 223 -2.21 -6.92 0.41
C THR A 223 -2.37 -7.59 1.78
N LEU A 224 -3.57 -8.11 2.10
CA LEU A 224 -3.81 -8.83 3.36
C LEU A 224 -2.97 -10.10 3.45
N ALA A 225 -2.97 -10.93 2.39
CA ALA A 225 -2.18 -12.16 2.36
C ALA A 225 -0.68 -11.89 2.57
N ARG A 226 -0.16 -10.82 1.93
CA ARG A 226 1.21 -10.38 2.11
C ARG A 226 1.49 -9.93 3.56
N CYS A 227 0.60 -9.13 4.18
CA CYS A 227 0.79 -8.68 5.55
C CYS A 227 0.78 -9.83 6.56
N VAL A 228 -0.08 -10.83 6.33
CA VAL A 228 -0.12 -12.06 7.16
C VAL A 228 1.18 -12.85 7.02
N PHE A 229 1.66 -13.07 5.79
CA PHE A 229 2.93 -13.75 5.55
C PHE A 229 4.09 -13.05 6.25
N ARG A 230 4.14 -11.72 6.16
CA ARG A 230 5.21 -10.93 6.81
C ARG A 230 5.16 -11.02 8.33
N ALA A 231 3.97 -11.08 8.92
CA ALA A 231 3.82 -11.27 10.35
C ALA A 231 4.29 -12.66 10.80
N ASP A 232 4.04 -13.69 9.99
CA ASP A 232 4.48 -15.05 10.28
C ASP A 232 6.02 -15.19 10.13
N GLU A 233 6.59 -14.61 9.08
CA GLU A 233 8.04 -14.53 8.87
C GLU A 233 8.76 -13.83 10.04
N LEU A 234 8.26 -12.68 10.50
CA LEU A 234 8.89 -11.95 11.59
C LEU A 234 8.72 -12.64 12.95
N LYS A 235 7.67 -13.46 13.14
CA LYS A 235 7.46 -14.27 14.34
C LYS A 235 8.63 -15.24 14.58
N GLU A 236 9.21 -15.78 13.52
CA GLU A 236 10.42 -16.62 13.61
C GLU A 236 11.70 -15.78 13.81
N GLY A 237 11.61 -14.46 13.67
CA GLY A 237 12.74 -13.53 13.77
C GLY A 237 13.65 -13.56 12.54
N TYR A 238 14.71 -12.76 12.59
CA TYR A 238 15.66 -12.61 11.47
C TYR A 238 16.57 -13.82 11.23
N GLN A 239 16.45 -14.88 12.04
CA GLN A 239 17.17 -16.15 11.87
C GLN A 239 16.22 -17.34 11.62
N GLY A 240 14.94 -17.06 11.38
CA GLY A 240 13.92 -18.07 11.11
C GLY A 240 14.14 -18.83 9.81
N GLU A 241 13.46 -19.95 9.67
CA GLU A 241 13.52 -20.76 8.45
C GLU A 241 12.82 -20.08 7.27
N LEU A 242 11.69 -19.35 7.52
CA LEU A 242 10.92 -18.70 6.45
C LEU A 242 11.73 -17.66 5.67
N ILE A 243 12.66 -16.95 6.35
CA ILE A 243 13.49 -15.93 5.71
C ILE A 243 14.50 -16.52 4.71
N LYS A 244 14.80 -17.83 4.83
CA LYS A 244 15.72 -18.56 3.96
C LYS A 244 15.06 -19.07 2.68
N HIS A 245 13.74 -19.01 2.58
CA HIS A 245 12.98 -19.44 1.41
C HIS A 245 12.76 -18.30 0.42
N GLU A 246 13.65 -18.16 -0.56
CA GLU A 246 13.54 -17.11 -1.57
C GLU A 246 12.30 -17.25 -2.47
N ASP A 247 11.85 -18.45 -2.76
CA ASP A 247 10.66 -18.76 -3.52
C ASP A 247 9.40 -18.18 -2.89
N LEU A 248 9.26 -18.31 -1.57
CA LEU A 248 8.16 -17.69 -0.82
C LEU A 248 8.23 -16.16 -0.83
N PHE A 249 9.43 -15.60 -0.65
CA PHE A 249 9.62 -14.16 -0.77
C PHE A 249 9.22 -13.65 -2.16
N ILE A 250 9.69 -14.28 -3.23
CA ILE A 250 9.34 -13.91 -4.61
C ILE A 250 7.83 -13.98 -4.83
N ALA A 251 7.16 -15.04 -4.37
CA ALA A 251 5.74 -15.25 -4.57
C ALA A 251 4.89 -14.29 -3.74
N LEU A 252 5.13 -14.20 -2.43
CA LEU A 252 4.25 -13.53 -1.48
C LEU A 252 4.61 -12.06 -1.24
N GLU A 253 5.87 -11.69 -1.36
CA GLU A 253 6.32 -10.30 -1.28
C GLU A 253 6.39 -9.63 -2.66
N GLY A 254 6.88 -10.34 -3.69
CA GLY A 254 7.05 -9.78 -5.03
C GLY A 254 5.78 -9.85 -5.87
N VAL A 255 5.40 -11.06 -6.30
CA VAL A 255 4.31 -11.26 -7.26
C VAL A 255 2.98 -10.75 -6.72
N LEU A 256 2.68 -11.01 -5.44
CA LEU A 256 1.41 -10.63 -4.85
C LEU A 256 1.20 -9.11 -4.85
N ILE A 257 2.25 -8.34 -4.53
CA ILE A 257 2.19 -6.88 -4.52
C ILE A 257 2.19 -6.31 -5.94
N VAL A 258 2.91 -6.90 -6.88
CA VAL A 258 2.79 -6.53 -8.30
C VAL A 258 1.34 -6.68 -8.76
N VAL A 259 0.70 -7.82 -8.45
CA VAL A 259 -0.74 -8.04 -8.75
C VAL A 259 -1.60 -6.97 -8.09
N ALA A 260 -1.38 -6.65 -6.80
CA ALA A 260 -2.15 -5.61 -6.10
C ALA A 260 -2.02 -4.23 -6.78
N VAL A 261 -0.81 -3.82 -7.14
CA VAL A 261 -0.53 -2.53 -7.81
C VAL A 261 -1.19 -2.46 -9.18
N PHE A 262 -1.10 -3.51 -9.99
CA PHE A 262 -1.76 -3.54 -11.30
C PHE A 262 -3.29 -3.62 -11.18
N CYS A 263 -3.82 -4.29 -10.15
CA CYS A 263 -5.25 -4.24 -9.83
C CYS A 263 -5.69 -2.82 -9.48
N LEU A 264 -4.91 -2.07 -8.70
CA LEU A 264 -5.19 -0.66 -8.37
C LEU A 264 -5.03 0.27 -9.59
N PHE A 265 -4.22 -0.09 -10.59
CA PHE A 265 -4.16 0.62 -11.84
C PHE A 265 -5.49 0.49 -12.62
N ILE A 266 -6.07 -0.71 -12.68
CA ILE A 266 -7.37 -0.95 -13.30
C ILE A 266 -8.51 -0.35 -12.46
N ALA A 267 -8.42 -0.49 -11.13
CA ALA A 267 -9.34 0.10 -10.16
C ALA A 267 -9.02 1.56 -9.83
N HIS A 268 -8.41 2.30 -10.75
CA HIS A 268 -8.05 3.70 -10.50
C HIS A 268 -9.32 4.56 -10.37
N PRO A 269 -9.44 5.38 -9.29
CA PRO A 269 -10.64 6.16 -8.99
C PRO A 269 -11.03 7.12 -10.11
N GLY A 270 -10.07 7.63 -10.87
CA GLY A 270 -10.30 8.51 -12.01
C GLY A 270 -11.13 7.88 -13.14
N PHE A 271 -11.07 6.57 -13.33
CA PHE A 271 -11.89 5.90 -14.35
C PHE A 271 -13.37 5.83 -13.99
N VAL A 272 -13.69 5.90 -12.71
CA VAL A 272 -15.05 5.76 -12.21
C VAL A 272 -15.66 7.13 -11.88
N PHE A 273 -14.94 7.99 -11.16
CA PHE A 273 -15.50 9.22 -10.60
C PHE A 273 -15.44 10.43 -11.55
N ASN A 274 -14.50 10.47 -12.50
CA ASN A 274 -14.35 11.58 -13.45
C ASN A 274 -15.14 11.39 -14.75
N ARG A 275 -16.15 10.55 -14.77
CA ARG A 275 -17.07 10.48 -15.92
C ARG A 275 -17.97 11.70 -15.93
N PRO A 276 -18.15 12.38 -17.10
CA PRO A 276 -19.28 13.29 -17.24
C PRO A 276 -20.53 12.49 -16.89
N ALA A 277 -21.31 13.01 -15.94
CA ALA A 277 -22.59 12.40 -15.59
C ALA A 277 -23.32 12.12 -16.90
N LYS A 278 -23.51 10.86 -17.27
CA LYS A 278 -24.50 10.53 -18.29
C LYS A 278 -25.79 11.04 -17.69
N VAL A 279 -26.29 12.15 -18.22
CA VAL A 279 -27.63 12.62 -17.97
C VAL A 279 -28.52 11.49 -18.48
N TYR A 280 -28.88 10.58 -17.58
CA TYR A 280 -29.99 9.69 -17.83
C TYR A 280 -31.22 10.61 -17.89
N TYR A 281 -31.55 11.03 -19.08
CA TYR A 281 -32.90 11.47 -19.36
C TYR A 281 -33.80 10.24 -19.16
N SER A 282 -34.16 9.97 -17.91
CA SER A 282 -35.35 9.22 -17.60
C SER A 282 -36.52 10.08 -18.06
N VAL A 283 -36.99 9.81 -19.23
CA VAL A 283 -38.37 10.19 -19.65
C VAL A 283 -39.29 9.30 -18.82
N ALA A 284 -39.43 9.63 -17.55
CA ALA A 284 -40.47 9.10 -16.68
C ALA A 284 -40.63 10.11 -15.52
N THR A 285 -41.68 10.94 -15.66
CA THR A 285 -42.36 11.71 -14.61
C THR A 285 -41.49 12.72 -13.81
N GLY A 286 -41.64 13.98 -14.21
CA GLY A 286 -40.97 15.17 -13.74
C GLY A 286 -41.31 15.63 -12.32
N THR A 287 -40.82 15.02 -11.30
CA THR A 287 -40.88 15.61 -9.96
C THR A 287 -39.68 15.29 -9.07
N GLU A 288 -38.90 14.23 -9.35
CA GLU A 288 -37.71 13.92 -8.53
C GLU A 288 -36.38 14.47 -9.08
N ALA A 289 -36.36 14.93 -10.36
CA ALA A 289 -35.13 15.44 -10.97
C ALA A 289 -34.78 16.89 -10.53
N THR A 290 -35.74 17.65 -10.03
CA THR A 290 -35.54 19.02 -9.58
C THR A 290 -34.88 19.13 -8.21
N ASP A 291 -35.14 18.19 -7.31
CA ASP A 291 -34.59 18.22 -5.95
C ASP A 291 -33.11 17.75 -5.91
N GLU A 292 -32.73 16.83 -6.78
CA GLU A 292 -31.32 16.34 -6.83
C GLU A 292 -30.42 17.36 -7.56
N MET A 293 -30.93 18.12 -8.53
CA MET A 293 -30.19 19.24 -9.15
C MET A 293 -30.03 20.42 -8.17
N ALA A 294 -31.05 20.72 -7.37
CA ALA A 294 -30.99 21.76 -6.36
C ALA A 294 -30.04 21.42 -5.22
N TYR A 295 -29.93 20.15 -4.85
CA TYR A 295 -28.96 19.67 -3.86
C TYR A 295 -27.51 19.71 -4.38
N ARG A 296 -27.27 19.34 -5.64
CA ARG A 296 -25.94 19.41 -6.27
C ARG A 296 -25.48 20.84 -6.54
N SER A 297 -26.37 21.78 -6.87
CA SER A 297 -26.02 23.20 -7.01
C SER A 297 -25.58 23.79 -5.68
N LYS A 298 -26.20 23.40 -4.57
CA LYS A 298 -25.84 23.85 -3.21
C LYS A 298 -24.51 23.29 -2.72
N LEU A 299 -24.06 22.12 -3.23
CA LEU A 299 -22.74 21.54 -2.90
C LEU A 299 -21.61 22.10 -3.79
N ALA A 300 -21.91 22.60 -4.97
CA ALA A 300 -20.92 23.19 -5.87
C ALA A 300 -20.58 24.66 -5.53
N ASP A 301 -21.48 25.37 -4.87
CA ASP A 301 -21.31 26.78 -4.51
C ASP A 301 -20.21 27.06 -3.46
N PRO A 302 -19.98 26.23 -2.40
CA PRO A 302 -18.93 26.56 -1.41
C PRO A 302 -17.52 26.42 -1.96
N VAL A 303 -17.28 25.55 -2.96
CA VAL A 303 -15.96 25.39 -3.59
C VAL A 303 -15.69 26.53 -4.58
N ARG A 304 -16.72 27.07 -5.24
CA ARG A 304 -16.62 28.23 -6.15
C ARG A 304 -16.51 29.56 -5.40
N ALA A 305 -17.11 29.66 -4.22
CA ALA A 305 -17.00 30.83 -3.36
C ALA A 305 -15.60 30.99 -2.73
N ALA A 306 -14.96 29.88 -2.37
CA ALA A 306 -13.59 29.89 -1.86
C ALA A 306 -12.56 30.31 -2.93
N TYR A 307 -12.79 29.97 -4.21
CA TYR A 307 -11.88 30.34 -5.31
C TYR A 307 -12.08 31.79 -5.82
N LYS A 308 -13.22 32.43 -5.57
CA LYS A 308 -13.47 33.85 -5.92
C LYS A 308 -12.99 34.83 -4.84
N GLY A 309 -12.72 34.36 -3.63
CA GLY A 309 -12.22 35.18 -2.52
C GLY A 309 -10.78 35.64 -2.71
N ASP A 310 -9.97 34.88 -3.44
CA ASP A 310 -8.55 35.20 -3.63
C ASP A 310 -8.25 36.14 -4.81
N GLU A 311 -9.20 36.34 -5.73
CA GLU A 311 -9.01 37.30 -6.85
C GLU A 311 -9.40 38.76 -6.52
N LEU A 312 -10.02 39.01 -5.37
CA LEU A 312 -10.44 40.37 -4.97
C LEU A 312 -9.44 41.07 -4.03
N TYR A 313 -8.35 40.43 -3.66
CA TYR A 313 -7.33 41.01 -2.76
C TYR A 313 -6.08 41.56 -3.48
N ASP A 314 -5.97 41.40 -4.80
CA ASP A 314 -4.79 41.82 -5.58
C ASP A 314 -5.05 43.04 -6.52
N SER A 315 -6.11 43.79 -6.28
CA SER A 315 -6.39 45.01 -7.10
C SER A 315 -6.47 46.29 -6.30
N SER A 316 -5.90 46.35 -5.09
CA SER A 316 -5.81 47.58 -4.31
C SER A 316 -4.49 47.70 -3.54
N ILE A 317 -3.35 47.82 -4.27
CA ILE A 317 -2.15 48.56 -3.88
C ILE A 317 -1.50 49.11 -5.14
#